data_a90023367dec47dd3226fd502ac5b5be
#
_entry.id   a90023367dec47dd3226fd502ac5b5be
#
_cell.length_a   1.000
_cell.length_b   1.000
_cell.length_c   1.000
_cell.angle_alpha   90.00
_cell.angle_beta   90.00
_cell.angle_gamma   90.00
#
_symmetry.space_group_name_H-M   'P 1'
#
loop_
_entity.id
_entity.type
_entity.pdbx_description
1 polymer ?
#
loop_
_entity_poly.entity_id
_entity_poly.type
_entity_poly.pdbx_seq_one_letter_code
_entity_poly.pdbx_strand_id
1 'polypeptide(L)'
;MLVMEGNLPTGHKTTVRTGLPQATWRLLNAGVPNAKSTTAQIVDTCGNLETYAVIDKDIADLNGNTQELRLSEVRAFLEGMSQQVAATLIYGNQHTNPERFTGLAPRYSTVNTANSQTANNVLDGGGTSNTNTSMWIATWGTDTMHATFPKGKITGLQHRDMGEWPVQDSAGNTYQAYRDHFKWEIGYVLRDWRYVARIANIDITQLTGVSAANLINL
;
A
#
# COMPACT_ATOMS: atom_id res chain seq x y z
N MET A 1 -10.92 2.71 -2.68
CA MET A 1 -9.95 3.06 -1.61
C MET A 1 -10.32 4.41 -1.04
N LEU A 2 -10.52 4.53 0.27
CA LEU A 2 -10.77 5.82 0.94
C LEU A 2 -9.44 6.54 1.12
N VAL A 3 -9.37 7.84 0.80
CA VAL A 3 -8.16 8.67 0.92
C VAL A 3 -8.46 9.85 1.86
N MET A 4 -7.61 10.09 2.83
CA MET A 4 -7.74 11.17 3.82
C MET A 4 -6.45 11.97 3.95
N GLU A 5 -6.57 13.23 4.33
CA GLU A 5 -5.42 14.08 4.60
C GLU A 5 -4.69 13.63 5.88
N GLY A 6 -3.38 13.54 5.82
CA GLY A 6 -2.52 13.30 6.96
C GLY A 6 -2.46 14.48 7.92
N ASN A 7 -2.09 14.23 9.17
CA ASN A 7 -1.91 15.30 10.18
C ASN A 7 -0.46 15.79 10.30
N LEU A 8 0.46 15.17 9.56
CA LEU A 8 1.87 15.56 9.50
C LEU A 8 2.29 15.91 8.07
N PRO A 9 3.32 16.73 7.87
CA PRO A 9 3.85 17.07 6.55
C PRO A 9 4.39 15.88 5.75
N THR A 10 4.77 14.78 6.42
CA THR A 10 5.37 13.59 5.81
C THR A 10 4.58 12.31 6.07
N GLY A 11 3.41 12.41 6.69
CA GLY A 11 2.64 11.21 7.03
C GLY A 11 1.46 11.48 7.94
N HIS A 12 1.07 10.45 8.70
CA HIS A 12 -0.05 10.51 9.63
C HIS A 12 0.30 9.87 10.96
N LYS A 13 0.09 10.59 12.05
CA LYS A 13 0.22 10.06 13.41
C LYS A 13 -1.15 9.64 13.92
N THR A 14 -1.29 8.37 14.28
CA THR A 14 -2.53 7.81 14.81
C THR A 14 -2.33 7.09 16.14
N THR A 15 -3.40 6.98 16.90
CA THR A 15 -3.43 6.18 18.13
C THR A 15 -4.15 4.87 17.82
N VAL A 16 -3.43 3.77 17.90
CA VAL A 16 -3.95 2.42 17.69
C VAL A 16 -4.24 1.77 19.02
N ARG A 17 -5.38 1.07 19.13
CA ARG A 17 -5.70 0.29 20.31
C ARG A 17 -4.95 -1.03 20.30
N THR A 18 -4.14 -1.28 21.32
CA THR A 18 -3.30 -2.48 21.45
C THR A 18 -3.92 -3.52 22.39
N GLY A 19 -4.87 -3.13 23.25
CA GLY A 19 -5.53 -4.07 24.14
C GLY A 19 -6.95 -3.62 24.49
N LEU A 20 -7.88 -4.58 24.51
CA LEU A 20 -9.24 -4.38 24.95
C LEU A 20 -9.36 -4.64 26.46
N PRO A 21 -10.14 -3.86 27.21
CA PRO A 21 -10.44 -4.16 28.60
C PRO A 21 -11.32 -5.40 28.67
N GLN A 22 -11.04 -6.26 29.62
CA GLN A 22 -11.87 -7.44 29.88
C GLN A 22 -12.91 -7.12 30.95
N ALA A 23 -14.16 -7.47 30.69
CA ALA A 23 -15.23 -7.44 31.69
C ALA A 23 -15.18 -8.70 32.56
N THR A 24 -15.58 -8.58 33.80
CA THR A 24 -15.60 -9.69 34.77
C THR A 24 -17.06 -9.99 35.21
N TRP A 25 -17.44 -11.25 35.15
CA TRP A 25 -18.72 -11.71 35.71
C TRP A 25 -18.64 -11.63 37.25
N ARG A 26 -19.59 -10.96 37.86
CA ARG A 26 -19.62 -10.68 39.29
C ARG A 26 -20.65 -11.53 40.03
N LEU A 27 -20.27 -12.08 41.17
CA LEU A 27 -21.23 -12.58 42.15
C LEU A 27 -21.83 -11.43 42.95
N LEU A 28 -23.04 -11.63 43.51
CA LEU A 28 -23.65 -10.68 44.44
C LEU A 28 -22.72 -10.45 45.63
N ASN A 29 -22.57 -9.20 46.06
CA ASN A 29 -21.70 -8.76 47.17
C ASN A 29 -20.18 -8.92 46.90
N ALA A 30 -19.74 -9.23 45.66
CA ALA A 30 -18.33 -9.23 45.28
C ALA A 30 -17.97 -7.94 44.54
N GLY A 31 -16.71 -7.49 44.63
CA GLY A 31 -16.18 -6.36 43.87
C GLY A 31 -15.85 -6.71 42.43
N VAL A 32 -15.71 -5.70 41.57
CA VAL A 32 -15.23 -5.85 40.18
C VAL A 32 -13.91 -5.09 40.05
N PRO A 33 -12.85 -5.72 39.51
CA PRO A 33 -11.57 -5.04 39.25
C PRO A 33 -11.74 -3.98 38.18
N ASN A 34 -11.01 -2.87 38.30
CA ASN A 34 -10.95 -1.84 37.25
C ASN A 34 -10.16 -2.37 36.03
N ALA A 35 -10.77 -2.27 34.86
CA ALA A 35 -10.15 -2.63 33.61
C ALA A 35 -9.77 -1.36 32.82
N LYS A 36 -8.65 -1.41 32.08
CA LYS A 36 -8.17 -0.33 31.20
C LYS A 36 -7.90 -0.87 29.80
N SER A 37 -8.19 -0.08 28.78
CA SER A 37 -7.67 -0.33 27.44
C SER A 37 -6.25 0.21 27.30
N THR A 38 -5.44 -0.45 26.51
CA THR A 38 -4.08 0.01 26.16
C THR A 38 -4.06 0.55 24.75
N THR A 39 -3.31 1.64 24.53
CA THR A 39 -3.15 2.28 23.24
C THR A 39 -1.68 2.55 22.98
N ALA A 40 -1.29 2.58 21.69
CA ALA A 40 0.03 2.99 21.24
C ALA A 40 -0.11 4.04 20.13
N GLN A 41 0.83 4.97 20.07
CA GLN A 41 0.92 5.92 18.96
C GLN A 41 1.84 5.37 17.89
N ILE A 42 1.36 5.40 16.66
CA ILE A 42 2.10 4.97 15.46
C ILE A 42 2.15 6.14 14.49
N VAL A 43 3.28 6.29 13.82
CA VAL A 43 3.47 7.24 12.72
C VAL A 43 3.61 6.45 11.44
N ASP A 44 2.66 6.65 10.54
CA ASP A 44 2.68 6.09 9.20
C ASP A 44 3.17 7.16 8.23
N THR A 45 4.17 6.84 7.42
CA THR A 45 4.79 7.76 6.45
C THR A 45 4.13 7.67 5.10
N CYS A 46 4.23 8.75 4.32
CA CYS A 46 3.85 8.79 2.91
C CYS A 46 5.10 8.64 2.05
N GLY A 47 4.99 7.87 0.98
CA GLY A 47 5.99 7.81 -0.08
C GLY A 47 5.68 8.82 -1.18
N ASN A 48 6.71 9.24 -1.90
CA ASN A 48 6.60 10.11 -3.05
C ASN A 48 6.99 9.31 -4.31
N LEU A 49 6.02 8.98 -5.13
CA LEU A 49 6.21 8.26 -6.38
C LEU A 49 6.19 9.24 -7.54
N GLU A 50 7.30 9.36 -8.26
CA GLU A 50 7.44 10.28 -9.39
C GLU A 50 8.00 9.56 -10.61
N THR A 51 7.57 10.00 -11.80
CA THR A 51 8.12 9.57 -13.08
C THR A 51 7.97 10.66 -14.14
N TYR A 52 8.80 10.57 -15.16
CA TYR A 52 8.72 11.42 -16.33
C TYR A 52 8.50 10.56 -17.57
N ALA A 53 7.44 10.86 -18.33
CA ALA A 53 7.30 10.35 -19.69
C ALA A 53 8.06 11.29 -20.63
N VAL A 54 8.93 10.73 -21.43
CA VAL A 54 9.75 11.46 -22.42
C VAL A 54 9.54 10.81 -23.78
N ILE A 55 9.04 11.59 -24.72
CA ILE A 55 8.74 11.15 -26.09
C ILE A 55 9.50 12.05 -27.04
N ASP A 56 10.32 11.47 -27.90
CA ASP A 56 11.06 12.21 -28.94
C ASP A 56 10.06 13.00 -29.80
N LYS A 57 10.35 14.29 -30.01
CA LYS A 57 9.49 15.19 -30.76
C LYS A 57 9.31 14.75 -32.19
N ASP A 58 10.41 14.37 -32.85
CA ASP A 58 10.37 13.98 -34.24
C ASP A 58 9.57 12.70 -34.48
N ILE A 59 9.63 11.75 -33.50
CA ILE A 59 8.81 10.55 -33.51
C ILE A 59 7.33 10.90 -33.29
N ALA A 60 7.04 11.78 -32.33
CA ALA A 60 5.66 12.19 -32.02
C ALA A 60 5.00 12.91 -33.20
N ASP A 61 5.75 13.72 -33.90
CA ASP A 61 5.24 14.55 -35.00
C ASP A 61 5.23 13.82 -36.37
N LEU A 62 5.86 12.64 -36.45
CA LEU A 62 6.07 11.90 -37.69
C LEU A 62 4.78 11.62 -38.49
N ASN A 63 3.69 11.33 -37.81
CA ASN A 63 2.39 11.00 -38.43
C ASN A 63 1.34 12.09 -38.24
N GLY A 64 1.70 13.25 -37.72
CA GLY A 64 0.74 14.34 -37.43
C GLY A 64 -0.26 14.02 -36.31
N ASN A 65 -0.05 12.95 -35.56
CA ASN A 65 -0.94 12.45 -34.50
C ASN A 65 -0.29 12.50 -33.08
N THR A 66 0.44 13.59 -32.84
CA THR A 66 1.22 13.82 -31.60
C THR A 66 0.43 13.60 -30.34
N GLN A 67 -0.81 14.09 -30.29
CA GLN A 67 -1.65 14.00 -29.07
C GLN A 67 -2.07 12.57 -28.74
N GLU A 68 -2.40 11.78 -29.77
CA GLU A 68 -2.84 10.39 -29.56
C GLU A 68 -1.66 9.51 -29.13
N LEU A 69 -0.48 9.71 -29.72
CA LEU A 69 0.73 9.01 -29.31
C LEU A 69 1.09 9.34 -27.84
N ARG A 70 1.10 10.63 -27.49
CA ARG A 70 1.33 11.08 -26.11
C ARG A 70 0.34 10.48 -25.15
N LEU A 71 -0.97 10.46 -25.49
CA LEU A 71 -1.99 9.88 -24.65
C LEU A 71 -1.82 8.37 -24.45
N SER A 72 -1.38 7.65 -25.49
CA SER A 72 -1.09 6.23 -25.41
C SER A 72 0.05 5.95 -24.43
N GLU A 73 1.14 6.69 -24.51
CA GLU A 73 2.28 6.57 -23.60
C GLU A 73 1.89 6.95 -22.16
N VAL A 74 1.16 8.06 -21.97
CA VAL A 74 0.66 8.46 -20.65
C VAL A 74 -0.13 7.34 -19.96
N ARG A 75 -0.98 6.61 -20.69
CA ARG A 75 -1.73 5.47 -20.14
C ARG A 75 -0.81 4.36 -19.62
N ALA A 76 0.27 4.07 -20.33
CA ALA A 76 1.25 3.06 -19.91
C ALA A 76 1.96 3.48 -18.60
N PHE A 77 2.33 4.76 -18.47
CA PHE A 77 2.92 5.29 -17.24
C PHE A 77 1.95 5.24 -16.06
N LEU A 78 0.68 5.60 -16.28
CA LEU A 78 -0.37 5.52 -15.25
C LEU A 78 -0.58 4.09 -14.75
N GLU A 79 -0.63 3.13 -15.65
CA GLU A 79 -0.75 1.71 -15.32
C GLU A 79 0.47 1.25 -14.50
N GLY A 80 1.69 1.56 -14.93
CA GLY A 80 2.91 1.23 -14.21
C GLY A 80 2.97 1.82 -12.81
N MET A 81 2.57 3.09 -12.64
CA MET A 81 2.48 3.72 -11.31
C MET A 81 1.42 3.06 -10.42
N SER A 82 0.27 2.70 -10.97
CA SER A 82 -0.81 2.02 -10.24
C SER A 82 -0.36 0.65 -9.75
N GLN A 83 0.32 -0.12 -10.58
CA GLN A 83 0.89 -1.43 -10.21
C GLN A 83 1.96 -1.28 -9.12
N GLN A 84 2.81 -0.26 -9.21
CA GLN A 84 3.85 -0.01 -8.22
C GLN A 84 3.27 0.41 -6.86
N VAL A 85 2.23 1.24 -6.84
CA VAL A 85 1.51 1.58 -5.61
C VAL A 85 0.82 0.35 -5.01
N ALA A 86 0.16 -0.48 -5.83
CA ALA A 86 -0.48 -1.71 -5.38
C ALA A 86 0.53 -2.70 -4.77
N ALA A 87 1.67 -2.89 -5.42
CA ALA A 87 2.75 -3.72 -4.89
C ALA A 87 3.31 -3.16 -3.57
N THR A 88 3.49 -1.84 -3.47
CA THR A 88 3.98 -1.18 -2.26
C THR A 88 2.96 -1.25 -1.12
N LEU A 89 1.64 -1.17 -1.42
CA LEU A 89 0.57 -1.34 -0.44
C LEU A 89 0.66 -2.67 0.29
N ILE A 90 1.08 -3.73 -0.42
CA ILE A 90 1.22 -5.06 0.18
C ILE A 90 2.63 -5.26 0.73
N TYR A 91 3.67 -5.03 -0.07
CA TYR A 91 5.04 -5.44 0.24
C TYR A 91 5.98 -4.29 0.63
N GLY A 92 5.52 -3.04 0.62
CA GLY A 92 6.34 -1.89 1.02
C GLY A 92 6.90 -2.07 2.42
N ASN A 93 8.17 -1.71 2.61
CA ASN A 93 8.81 -1.74 3.92
C ASN A 93 9.78 -0.56 4.03
N GLN A 94 9.43 0.42 4.85
CA GLN A 94 10.23 1.62 5.09
C GLN A 94 11.60 1.32 5.73
N HIS A 95 11.72 0.21 6.46
CA HIS A 95 12.99 -0.15 7.10
C HIS A 95 14.04 -0.65 6.11
N THR A 96 13.59 -1.24 4.99
CA THR A 96 14.48 -1.71 3.92
C THR A 96 14.59 -0.71 2.77
N ASN A 97 13.52 0.02 2.50
CA ASN A 97 13.40 1.01 1.44
C ASN A 97 12.77 2.30 2.02
N PRO A 98 13.59 3.23 2.56
CA PRO A 98 13.10 4.43 3.24
C PRO A 98 12.23 5.36 2.39
N GLU A 99 12.35 5.28 1.06
CA GLU A 99 11.54 6.04 0.09
C GLU A 99 10.09 5.54 -0.03
N ARG A 100 9.79 4.34 0.52
CA ARG A 100 8.47 3.71 0.45
C ARG A 100 7.75 3.80 1.79
N PHE A 101 6.43 3.77 1.74
CA PHE A 101 5.64 3.56 2.95
C PHE A 101 5.57 2.09 3.35
N THR A 102 5.29 1.82 4.62
CA THR A 102 5.19 0.43 5.14
C THR A 102 3.85 -0.19 4.76
N GLY A 103 3.90 -1.27 4.00
CA GLY A 103 2.77 -2.04 3.49
C GLY A 103 2.14 -3.00 4.53
N LEU A 104 1.25 -3.87 4.05
CA LEU A 104 0.55 -4.86 4.88
C LEU A 104 1.45 -6.01 5.31
N ALA A 105 2.30 -6.54 4.42
CA ALA A 105 3.09 -7.73 4.67
C ALA A 105 4.06 -7.59 5.88
N PRO A 106 4.78 -6.47 6.08
CA PRO A 106 5.60 -6.29 7.27
C PRO A 106 4.80 -6.23 8.57
N ARG A 107 3.54 -5.75 8.53
CA ARG A 107 2.68 -5.64 9.71
C ARG A 107 2.03 -6.96 10.11
N TYR A 108 1.82 -7.86 9.14
CA TYR A 108 1.23 -9.20 9.32
C TYR A 108 2.23 -10.29 8.91
N SER A 109 3.44 -10.22 9.45
CA SER A 109 4.58 -11.04 9.03
C SER A 109 4.65 -12.40 9.70
N THR A 110 3.95 -12.60 10.82
CA THR A 110 4.06 -13.82 11.62
C THR A 110 2.68 -14.43 11.91
N VAL A 111 2.63 -15.75 11.98
CA VAL A 111 1.48 -16.52 12.46
C VAL A 111 1.55 -16.76 13.99
N ASN A 112 2.68 -16.45 14.62
CA ASN A 112 2.88 -16.66 16.05
C ASN A 112 2.31 -15.52 16.87
N THR A 113 1.20 -15.76 17.54
CA THR A 113 0.46 -14.79 18.37
C THR A 113 1.24 -14.27 19.57
N ALA A 114 2.27 -14.98 20.02
CA ALA A 114 3.14 -14.52 21.10
C ALA A 114 4.03 -13.34 20.67
N ASN A 115 4.32 -13.20 19.36
CA ASN A 115 5.22 -12.18 18.85
C ASN A 115 4.51 -10.88 18.46
N SER A 116 3.24 -10.95 18.06
CA SER A 116 2.48 -9.78 17.63
C SER A 116 0.97 -10.01 17.77
N GLN A 117 0.25 -8.96 18.14
CA GLN A 117 -1.23 -9.00 18.16
C GLN A 117 -1.84 -9.14 16.77
N THR A 118 -1.18 -8.62 15.74
CA THR A 118 -1.63 -8.74 14.34
C THR A 118 -1.61 -10.19 13.86
N ALA A 119 -0.80 -11.05 14.50
CA ALA A 119 -0.77 -12.48 14.21
C ALA A 119 -2.09 -13.21 14.47
N ASN A 120 -2.97 -12.67 15.32
CA ASN A 120 -4.32 -13.22 15.51
C ASN A 120 -5.18 -13.17 14.22
N ASN A 121 -4.81 -12.30 13.28
CA ASN A 121 -5.49 -12.15 12.00
C ASN A 121 -4.66 -12.74 10.83
N VAL A 122 -3.63 -13.53 11.14
CA VAL A 122 -2.84 -14.27 10.15
C VAL A 122 -3.18 -15.75 10.29
N LEU A 123 -3.90 -16.27 9.30
CA LEU A 123 -4.24 -17.70 9.21
C LEU A 123 -3.17 -18.42 8.41
N ASP A 124 -2.74 -19.58 8.88
CA ASP A 124 -1.76 -20.40 8.18
C ASP A 124 -2.48 -21.37 7.22
N GLY A 125 -2.22 -21.24 5.92
CA GLY A 125 -2.72 -22.14 4.89
C GLY A 125 -1.97 -23.48 4.79
N GLY A 126 -0.97 -23.70 5.66
CA GLY A 126 -0.27 -25.00 5.79
C GLY A 126 0.74 -25.33 4.69
N GLY A 127 0.96 -24.45 3.72
CA GLY A 127 1.97 -24.65 2.67
C GLY A 127 3.39 -24.51 3.23
N THR A 128 4.24 -25.47 2.92
CA THR A 128 5.67 -25.51 3.37
C THR A 128 6.65 -25.26 2.23
N SER A 129 6.16 -25.06 1.00
CA SER A 129 7.00 -24.81 -0.17
C SER A 129 7.50 -23.35 -0.21
N ASN A 130 8.48 -23.09 -1.05
CA ASN A 130 8.95 -21.74 -1.34
C ASN A 130 8.13 -21.02 -2.44
N THR A 131 7.11 -21.69 -2.98
CA THR A 131 6.14 -21.16 -3.95
C THR A 131 4.83 -20.70 -3.31
N ASN A 132 4.87 -20.33 -2.04
CA ASN A 132 3.68 -19.91 -1.30
C ASN A 132 3.22 -18.50 -1.68
N THR A 133 1.92 -18.30 -1.70
CA THR A 133 1.26 -17.00 -1.84
C THR A 133 0.45 -16.65 -0.60
N SER A 134 -0.17 -15.48 -0.61
CA SER A 134 -1.07 -15.04 0.46
C SER A 134 -2.32 -14.38 -0.12
N MET A 135 -3.44 -14.58 0.56
CA MET A 135 -4.68 -13.84 0.30
C MET A 135 -4.83 -12.75 1.37
N TRP A 136 -5.28 -11.58 0.94
CA TRP A 136 -5.48 -10.43 1.82
C TRP A 136 -6.93 -9.98 1.80
N ILE A 137 -7.49 -9.79 2.98
CA ILE A 137 -8.83 -9.25 3.18
C ILE A 137 -8.66 -7.97 3.99
N ALA A 138 -9.08 -6.84 3.45
CA ALA A 138 -8.92 -5.54 4.09
C ALA A 138 -10.22 -4.73 4.01
N THR A 139 -10.64 -4.15 5.12
CA THR A 139 -11.82 -3.30 5.21
C THR A 139 -11.39 -1.83 5.19
N TRP A 140 -11.77 -1.12 4.12
CA TRP A 140 -11.50 0.30 3.97
C TRP A 140 -12.51 1.15 4.75
N GLY A 141 -12.02 2.10 5.54
CA GLY A 141 -12.87 3.00 6.31
C GLY A 141 -12.04 4.01 7.13
N THR A 142 -12.71 5.03 7.65
CA THR A 142 -12.07 6.10 8.45
C THR A 142 -11.40 5.59 9.71
N ASP A 143 -11.99 4.61 10.36
CA ASP A 143 -11.53 4.04 11.63
C ASP A 143 -10.84 2.69 11.50
N THR A 144 -10.75 2.15 10.28
CA THR A 144 -10.16 0.85 9.99
C THR A 144 -8.82 1.00 9.28
N MET A 145 -8.86 1.09 7.96
CA MET A 145 -7.70 1.29 7.10
C MET A 145 -8.06 2.30 6.00
N HIS A 146 -7.21 3.29 5.77
CA HIS A 146 -7.40 4.27 4.71
C HIS A 146 -6.05 4.69 4.13
N ALA A 147 -6.07 5.16 2.88
CA ALA A 147 -4.92 5.81 2.30
C ALA A 147 -4.81 7.24 2.84
N THR A 148 -3.59 7.76 2.87
CA THR A 148 -3.32 9.12 3.33
C THR A 148 -2.37 9.82 2.37
N PHE A 149 -2.46 11.14 2.33
CA PHE A 149 -1.53 12.02 1.65
C PHE A 149 -1.01 13.08 2.64
N PRO A 150 0.18 13.65 2.43
CA PRO A 150 0.78 14.60 3.35
C PRO A 150 -0.08 15.84 3.55
N LYS A 151 -0.07 16.39 4.78
CA LYS A 151 -0.83 17.59 5.13
C LYS A 151 -0.46 18.77 4.22
N GLY A 152 -1.48 19.46 3.72
CA GLY A 152 -1.33 20.64 2.86
C GLY A 152 -0.91 20.34 1.42
N LYS A 153 -0.95 19.07 1.01
CA LYS A 153 -0.69 18.64 -0.37
C LYS A 153 -1.98 18.33 -1.13
N ILE A 154 -1.87 18.21 -2.43
CA ILE A 154 -2.99 17.84 -3.30
C ILE A 154 -3.15 16.33 -3.30
N THR A 155 -4.38 15.85 -3.12
CA THR A 155 -4.68 14.42 -3.16
C THR A 155 -4.62 13.86 -4.57
N GLY A 156 -4.23 12.57 -4.68
CA GLY A 156 -4.25 11.83 -5.93
C GLY A 156 -3.03 12.03 -6.82
N LEU A 157 -3.13 11.46 -8.02
CA LEU A 157 -2.10 11.58 -9.03
C LEU A 157 -2.10 12.99 -9.63
N GLN A 158 -0.96 13.63 -9.63
CA GLN A 158 -0.73 14.93 -10.26
C GLN A 158 -0.04 14.70 -11.60
N HIS A 159 -0.54 15.34 -12.64
CA HIS A 159 0.06 15.38 -13.97
C HIS A 159 0.39 16.82 -14.35
N ARG A 160 1.59 17.02 -14.87
CA ARG A 160 2.02 18.31 -15.42
C ARG A 160 2.64 18.09 -16.79
N ASP A 161 2.01 18.65 -17.81
CA ASP A 161 2.62 18.77 -19.13
C ASP A 161 3.72 19.85 -19.08
N MET A 162 4.94 19.48 -19.37
CA MET A 162 6.10 20.38 -19.42
C MET A 162 6.36 20.92 -20.83
N GLY A 163 5.60 20.45 -21.82
CA GLY A 163 5.77 20.83 -23.21
C GLY A 163 7.06 20.27 -23.82
N GLU A 164 7.63 21.03 -24.75
CA GLU A 164 8.93 20.70 -25.37
C GLU A 164 10.06 20.98 -24.38
N TRP A 165 10.95 20.00 -24.22
CA TRP A 165 12.07 20.07 -23.30
C TRP A 165 13.31 19.40 -23.90
N PRO A 166 14.50 20.04 -23.82
CA PRO A 166 15.73 19.42 -24.23
C PRO A 166 16.11 18.28 -23.28
N VAL A 167 16.32 17.08 -23.81
CA VAL A 167 16.70 15.88 -23.07
C VAL A 167 18.03 15.37 -23.60
N GLN A 168 18.83 14.74 -22.73
CA GLN A 168 20.09 14.13 -23.12
C GLN A 168 19.92 12.62 -23.30
N ASP A 169 20.57 12.10 -24.34
CA ASP A 169 20.73 10.66 -24.53
C ASP A 169 21.81 10.07 -23.59
N SER A 170 22.01 8.76 -23.65
CA SER A 170 23.03 8.09 -22.83
C SER A 170 24.48 8.51 -23.13
N ALA A 171 24.74 9.16 -24.27
CA ALA A 171 26.04 9.69 -24.68
C ALA A 171 26.21 11.17 -24.33
N GLY A 172 25.18 11.83 -23.78
CA GLY A 172 25.19 13.23 -23.39
C GLY A 172 24.78 14.20 -24.50
N ASN A 173 24.37 13.72 -25.70
CA ASN A 173 23.88 14.57 -26.78
C ASN A 173 22.47 15.02 -26.53
N THR A 174 22.13 16.25 -26.90
CA THR A 174 20.81 16.86 -26.61
C THR A 174 19.89 16.74 -27.82
N TYR A 175 18.62 16.34 -27.54
CA TYR A 175 17.53 16.33 -28.52
C TYR A 175 16.25 16.92 -27.90
N GLN A 176 15.29 17.30 -28.73
CA GLN A 176 14.01 17.84 -28.27
C GLN A 176 13.01 16.72 -28.08
N ALA A 177 12.32 16.74 -26.92
CA ALA A 177 11.30 15.77 -26.57
C ALA A 177 10.11 16.44 -25.90
N TYR A 178 8.92 15.84 -26.05
CA TYR A 178 7.78 16.16 -25.18
C TYR A 178 7.96 15.48 -23.85
N ARG A 179 7.74 16.22 -22.76
CA ARG A 179 7.96 15.74 -21.41
C ARG A 179 6.72 15.96 -20.55
N ASP A 180 6.25 14.86 -19.95
CA ASP A 180 5.15 14.87 -18.98
C ASP A 180 5.69 14.41 -17.62
N HIS A 181 5.34 15.11 -16.56
CA HIS A 181 5.70 14.79 -15.18
C HIS A 181 4.49 14.24 -14.43
N PHE A 182 4.67 13.08 -13.82
CA PHE A 182 3.68 12.43 -12.96
C PHE A 182 4.22 12.33 -11.54
N LYS A 183 3.39 12.70 -10.57
CA LYS A 183 3.71 12.66 -9.16
C LYS A 183 2.54 12.14 -8.35
N TRP A 184 2.82 11.24 -7.43
CA TRP A 184 1.81 10.72 -6.50
C TRP A 184 2.39 10.62 -5.09
N GLU A 185 1.91 11.45 -4.18
CA GLU A 185 2.24 11.42 -2.77
C GLU A 185 1.17 10.59 -2.04
N ILE A 186 1.52 9.39 -1.60
CA ILE A 186 0.58 8.44 -1.01
C ILE A 186 1.23 7.64 0.11
N GLY A 187 0.44 7.34 1.12
CA GLY A 187 0.74 6.40 2.19
C GLY A 187 -0.51 5.66 2.59
N TYR A 188 -0.43 4.82 3.60
CA TYR A 188 -1.62 4.28 4.19
C TYR A 188 -1.51 4.17 5.71
N VAL A 189 -2.66 4.23 6.37
CA VAL A 189 -2.81 4.21 7.82
C VAL A 189 -3.66 3.01 8.20
N LEU A 190 -3.16 2.24 9.16
CA LEU A 190 -3.88 1.14 9.79
C LEU A 190 -4.26 1.58 11.22
N ARG A 191 -5.52 2.00 11.42
CA ARG A 191 -6.02 2.44 12.74
C ARG A 191 -6.43 1.27 13.63
N ASP A 192 -6.94 0.21 13.02
CA ASP A 192 -7.34 -0.99 13.76
C ASP A 192 -6.91 -2.24 12.98
N TRP A 193 -5.98 -2.98 13.56
CA TRP A 193 -5.40 -4.20 12.97
C TRP A 193 -6.42 -5.34 12.79
N ARG A 194 -7.53 -5.31 13.50
CA ARG A 194 -8.57 -6.36 13.46
C ARG A 194 -9.36 -6.39 12.15
N TYR A 195 -9.33 -5.30 11.39
CA TYR A 195 -10.05 -5.18 10.11
C TYR A 195 -9.24 -5.57 8.88
N VAL A 196 -8.05 -6.12 9.09
CA VAL A 196 -7.23 -6.72 8.03
C VAL A 196 -6.92 -8.16 8.44
N ALA A 197 -7.11 -9.09 7.51
CA ALA A 197 -6.75 -10.49 7.68
C ALA A 197 -5.84 -10.95 6.54
N ARG A 198 -4.92 -11.84 6.87
CA ARG A 198 -4.05 -12.49 5.91
C ARG A 198 -4.19 -14.00 6.03
N ILE A 199 -4.41 -14.69 4.92
CA ILE A 199 -4.20 -16.12 4.82
C ILE A 199 -2.83 -16.30 4.19
N ALA A 200 -1.86 -16.74 4.98
CA ALA A 200 -0.48 -16.92 4.56
C ALA A 200 -0.21 -18.38 4.17
N ASN A 201 0.94 -18.65 3.53
CA ASN A 201 1.41 -19.99 3.22
C ASN A 201 0.43 -20.81 2.37
N ILE A 202 -0.22 -20.19 1.39
CA ILE A 202 -1.05 -20.90 0.41
C ILE A 202 -0.12 -21.45 -0.66
N ASP A 203 -0.02 -22.77 -0.78
CA ASP A 203 0.81 -23.41 -1.81
C ASP A 203 0.15 -23.28 -3.18
N ILE A 204 0.78 -22.54 -4.10
CA ILE A 204 0.27 -22.31 -5.46
C ILE A 204 0.15 -23.61 -6.24
N THR A 205 1.05 -24.57 -6.01
CA THR A 205 1.01 -25.84 -6.73
C THR A 205 -0.23 -26.67 -6.40
N GLN A 206 -0.77 -26.51 -5.21
CA GLN A 206 -2.02 -27.15 -4.79
C GLN A 206 -3.27 -26.43 -5.29
N LEU A 207 -3.18 -25.14 -5.61
CA LEU A 207 -4.28 -24.39 -6.23
C LEU A 207 -4.50 -24.74 -7.69
N THR A 208 -3.43 -25.11 -8.41
CA THR A 208 -3.49 -25.52 -9.82
C THR A 208 -3.86 -26.99 -10.00
N GLY A 209 -3.77 -27.80 -8.95
CA GLY A 209 -4.10 -29.22 -8.91
C GLY A 209 -5.49 -29.52 -8.39
N VAL A 210 -6.50 -29.32 -9.22
CA VAL A 210 -7.77 -30.10 -9.31
C VAL A 210 -8.70 -30.17 -8.08
N SER A 211 -8.49 -29.54 -6.95
CA SER A 211 -9.45 -29.73 -5.87
C SER A 211 -9.87 -28.43 -5.21
N ALA A 212 -11.08 -27.97 -5.56
CA ALA A 212 -11.80 -26.95 -4.79
C ALA A 212 -11.91 -27.30 -3.28
N ALA A 213 -11.71 -28.55 -2.92
CA ALA A 213 -11.66 -29.02 -1.52
C ALA A 213 -10.51 -28.38 -0.71
N ASN A 214 -9.38 -28.06 -1.34
CA ASN A 214 -8.27 -27.39 -0.64
C ASN A 214 -8.52 -25.91 -0.37
N LEU A 215 -9.41 -25.26 -1.13
CA LEU A 215 -9.86 -23.88 -0.90
C LEU A 215 -10.96 -23.80 0.19
N ILE A 216 -11.71 -24.87 0.39
CA ILE A 216 -12.82 -24.93 1.36
C ILE A 216 -12.31 -25.22 2.78
N ASN A 217 -11.11 -25.79 2.92
CA ASN A 217 -10.48 -26.09 4.21
C ASN A 217 -9.58 -24.97 4.73
N LEU A 218 -9.53 -23.81 4.06
CA LEU A 218 -8.94 -22.57 4.51
C LEU A 218 -10.00 -21.72 5.22
#